data_8ba8d083b3e3a8b973851453d49444d8
#
_entry.id   8ba8d083b3e3a8b973851453d49444d8
#
_cell.length_a   1.000
_cell.length_b   1.000
_cell.length_c   1.000
_cell.angle_alpha   90.00
_cell.angle_beta   90.00
_cell.angle_gamma   90.00
#
_symmetry.space_group_name_H-M   'P 1'
#
loop_
_entity.id
_entity.type
_entity.pdbx_description
1 polymer ?
#
loop_
_entity_poly.entity_id
_entity_poly.type
_entity_poly.pdbx_seq_one_letter_code
_entity_poly.pdbx_strand_id
1 'polypeptide(L)'
;MKLWTYRFKPVIDGQVVPVALETSWLWSRLVVQAQESADAAASDLLHFTKESYRLHQVEVPAPGGAVQVQAGPRSWWSYGVKVVRAGQTLWQSHPNPHAYLGKFQAMMNTSKGDQPAMDTGSFKRNAPAIVTDIALGLLFFIMGKTTDLRTAALVTAGVGLSLVPIQWLINRYAPKKIDLLGGLALFGVVMMLLSAGFSWYFESEFAVQLKATLMGCIAATAFAVDALFGGRYMARRLSTYLAYRDLNPRRLSIGMAACGYAMAAVNLAVALNFSKDTWLYYTTWGDMVIVIVLTQWAINWARKA
;
A
#
# COMPACT_ATOMS: atom_id res chain seq x y z
N MET A 1 -23.00 -5.56 1.52
CA MET A 1 -22.93 -6.70 2.46
C MET A 1 -22.25 -6.24 3.73
N LYS A 2 -22.89 -6.40 4.90
CA LYS A 2 -22.35 -6.07 6.23
C LYS A 2 -21.34 -7.15 6.62
N LEU A 3 -20.13 -6.75 7.04
CA LEU A 3 -19.06 -7.66 7.43
C LEU A 3 -18.98 -7.83 8.94
N TRP A 4 -19.03 -6.74 9.68
CA TRP A 4 -18.80 -6.73 11.11
C TRP A 4 -19.65 -5.70 11.83
N THR A 5 -19.96 -5.95 13.11
CA THR A 5 -20.64 -4.98 13.99
C THR A 5 -19.92 -4.89 15.31
N TYR A 6 -19.45 -3.69 15.64
CA TYR A 6 -18.92 -3.37 16.97
C TYR A 6 -20.05 -2.80 17.82
N ARG A 7 -20.23 -3.32 19.03
CA ARG A 7 -21.28 -2.90 19.95
C ARG A 7 -20.64 -2.32 21.20
N PHE A 8 -21.10 -1.14 21.58
CA PHE A 8 -20.67 -0.43 22.78
C PHE A 8 -21.90 -0.08 23.62
N LYS A 9 -21.71 0.00 24.92
CA LYS A 9 -22.77 0.33 25.88
C LYS A 9 -22.29 1.45 26.81
N PRO A 10 -22.07 2.69 26.31
CA PRO A 10 -21.73 3.80 27.16
C PRO A 10 -22.84 4.05 28.20
N VAL A 11 -22.44 4.39 29.41
CA VAL A 11 -23.34 4.85 30.46
C VAL A 11 -23.25 6.38 30.51
N ILE A 12 -24.37 7.07 30.26
CA ILE A 12 -24.47 8.52 30.19
C ILE A 12 -25.58 8.92 31.14
N ASP A 13 -25.26 9.76 32.15
CA ASP A 13 -26.21 10.21 33.17
C ASP A 13 -26.98 9.05 33.85
N GLY A 14 -26.28 7.91 34.09
CA GLY A 14 -26.84 6.71 34.68
C GLY A 14 -27.63 5.80 33.73
N GLN A 15 -27.81 6.20 32.51
CA GLN A 15 -28.51 5.40 31.46
C GLN A 15 -27.56 4.76 30.46
N VAL A 16 -27.86 3.52 30.05
CA VAL A 16 -27.12 2.83 29.03
C VAL A 16 -27.62 3.25 27.65
N VAL A 17 -26.76 3.82 26.84
CA VAL A 17 -27.06 4.21 25.44
C VAL A 17 -26.42 3.18 24.50
N PRO A 18 -27.19 2.30 23.83
CA PRO A 18 -26.63 1.34 22.89
C PRO A 18 -26.04 2.04 21.66
N VAL A 19 -24.78 1.76 21.38
CA VAL A 19 -24.05 2.26 20.20
C VAL A 19 -23.58 1.09 19.37
N ALA A 20 -23.94 1.05 18.10
CA ALA A 20 -23.49 0.05 17.14
C ALA A 20 -22.73 0.71 15.97
N LEU A 21 -21.55 0.20 15.66
CA LEU A 21 -20.82 0.57 14.46
C LEU A 21 -20.80 -0.64 13.51
N GLU A 22 -21.49 -0.50 12.41
CA GLU A 22 -21.55 -1.50 11.35
C GLU A 22 -20.51 -1.18 10.29
N THR A 23 -19.75 -2.19 9.85
CA THR A 23 -18.71 -2.00 8.84
C THR A 23 -18.90 -2.94 7.66
N SER A 24 -18.52 -2.46 6.48
CA SER A 24 -18.47 -3.18 5.22
C SER A 24 -17.13 -2.88 4.53
N TRP A 25 -16.87 -3.49 3.38
CA TRP A 25 -15.71 -3.13 2.54
C TRP A 25 -15.75 -1.68 2.05
N LEU A 26 -16.94 -1.15 1.76
CA LEU A 26 -17.14 0.14 1.10
C LEU A 26 -17.66 1.23 2.01
N TRP A 27 -18.24 0.89 3.16
CA TRP A 27 -18.89 1.84 4.05
C TRP A 27 -18.83 1.42 5.52
N SER A 28 -18.95 2.38 6.40
CA SER A 28 -19.22 2.18 7.82
C SER A 28 -20.40 3.06 8.26
N ARG A 29 -21.20 2.56 9.21
CA ARG A 29 -22.39 3.22 9.72
C ARG A 29 -22.40 3.18 11.23
N LEU A 30 -22.43 4.33 11.85
CA LEU A 30 -22.65 4.49 13.29
C LEU A 30 -24.15 4.62 13.53
N VAL A 31 -24.69 3.80 14.41
CA VAL A 31 -26.10 3.83 14.83
C VAL A 31 -26.13 3.98 16.35
N VAL A 32 -26.86 4.97 16.84
CA VAL A 32 -27.06 5.22 18.25
C VAL A 32 -28.53 5.17 18.54
N GLN A 33 -28.95 4.31 19.46
CA GLN A 33 -30.35 4.20 19.92
C GLN A 33 -30.56 5.07 21.14
N ALA A 34 -31.26 6.19 20.98
CA ALA A 34 -31.73 6.97 22.13
C ALA A 34 -32.95 6.31 22.73
N GLN A 35 -33.02 6.26 24.10
CA GLN A 35 -34.07 5.53 24.81
C GLN A 35 -35.47 6.11 24.65
N GLU A 36 -35.60 7.39 24.29
CA GLU A 36 -36.89 8.13 24.20
C GLU A 36 -37.35 8.37 22.75
N SER A 37 -36.52 8.05 21.74
CA SER A 37 -36.87 8.27 20.34
C SER A 37 -36.91 6.94 19.61
N ALA A 38 -38.01 6.68 18.88
CA ALA A 38 -38.13 5.53 18.00
C ALA A 38 -37.14 5.59 16.84
N ASP A 39 -36.59 6.78 16.55
CA ASP A 39 -35.63 7.00 15.47
C ASP A 39 -34.20 6.88 15.96
N ALA A 40 -33.47 5.90 15.44
CA ALA A 40 -32.04 5.77 15.67
C ALA A 40 -31.28 6.88 14.92
N ALA A 41 -30.48 7.66 15.63
CA ALA A 41 -29.59 8.63 15.01
C ALA A 41 -28.41 7.87 14.33
N ALA A 42 -28.09 8.18 13.07
CA ALA A 42 -27.10 7.48 12.30
C ALA A 42 -26.15 8.41 11.54
N SER A 43 -24.92 7.95 11.34
CA SER A 43 -23.90 8.60 10.51
C SER A 43 -23.26 7.56 9.60
N ASP A 44 -23.27 7.82 8.28
CA ASP A 44 -22.69 6.95 7.28
C ASP A 44 -21.39 7.56 6.70
N LEU A 45 -20.35 6.76 6.57
CA LEU A 45 -19.10 7.16 5.91
C LEU A 45 -18.74 6.13 4.83
N LEU A 46 -18.38 6.61 3.63
CA LEU A 46 -17.87 5.78 2.56
C LEU A 46 -16.36 5.56 2.72
N HIS A 47 -15.92 4.31 2.61
CA HIS A 47 -14.51 3.97 2.60
C HIS A 47 -13.87 4.38 1.26
N PHE A 48 -12.55 4.55 1.25
CA PHE A 48 -11.76 4.99 0.08
C PHE A 48 -12.10 6.38 -0.47
N THR A 49 -12.82 7.20 0.29
CA THR A 49 -13.07 8.61 0.01
C THR A 49 -12.32 9.50 1.00
N LYS A 50 -12.34 10.82 0.79
CA LYS A 50 -11.79 11.77 1.78
C LYS A 50 -12.53 11.72 3.12
N GLU A 51 -13.74 11.19 3.13
CA GLU A 51 -14.57 11.05 4.34
C GLU A 51 -14.16 9.86 5.21
N SER A 52 -13.50 8.84 4.64
CA SER A 52 -13.01 7.67 5.39
C SER A 52 -12.02 8.02 6.52
N TYR A 53 -11.47 9.22 6.51
CA TYR A 53 -10.56 9.74 7.54
C TYR A 53 -11.22 10.72 8.52
N ARG A 54 -12.55 10.77 8.52
CA ARG A 54 -13.35 11.53 9.50
C ARG A 54 -13.84 10.61 10.60
N LEU A 55 -14.16 11.23 11.75
CA LEU A 55 -14.92 10.53 12.78
C LEU A 55 -16.40 10.48 12.36
N HIS A 56 -17.03 9.35 12.63
CA HIS A 56 -18.49 9.36 12.76
C HIS A 56 -18.87 10.27 13.91
N GLN A 57 -19.81 11.14 13.71
CA GLN A 57 -20.33 12.03 14.74
C GLN A 57 -21.86 12.02 14.68
N VAL A 58 -22.47 11.71 15.79
CA VAL A 58 -23.92 11.68 15.94
C VAL A 58 -24.25 12.43 17.23
N GLU A 59 -25.16 13.38 17.16
CA GLU A 59 -25.68 14.09 18.31
C GLU A 59 -26.96 13.41 18.81
N VAL A 60 -27.04 13.14 20.10
CA VAL A 60 -28.13 12.41 20.73
C VAL A 60 -28.60 13.19 21.92
N PRO A 61 -29.92 13.41 22.11
CA PRO A 61 -30.48 14.01 23.31
C PRO A 61 -30.20 13.10 24.50
N ALA A 62 -29.83 13.71 25.64
CA ALA A 62 -29.63 13.03 26.91
C ALA A 62 -30.16 13.91 28.05
N PRO A 63 -30.50 13.35 29.25
CA PRO A 63 -31.11 14.09 30.32
C PRO A 63 -30.32 15.33 30.76
N GLY A 64 -29.01 15.29 30.74
CA GLY A 64 -28.12 16.41 31.07
C GLY A 64 -27.74 17.32 29.87
N GLY A 65 -28.48 17.28 28.76
CA GLY A 65 -28.21 18.02 27.52
C GLY A 65 -27.64 17.15 26.44
N ALA A 66 -27.66 17.63 25.18
CA ALA A 66 -27.20 16.88 24.04
C ALA A 66 -25.75 16.37 24.18
N VAL A 67 -25.51 15.13 23.78
CA VAL A 67 -24.21 14.51 23.78
C VAL A 67 -23.81 14.15 22.36
N GLN A 68 -22.54 14.30 22.03
CA GLN A 68 -21.97 13.91 20.77
C GLN A 68 -21.28 12.54 20.93
N VAL A 69 -21.77 11.56 20.18
CA VAL A 69 -21.15 10.23 20.07
C VAL A 69 -20.20 10.25 18.88
N GLN A 70 -18.93 10.03 19.15
CA GLN A 70 -17.86 10.00 18.16
C GLN A 70 -17.33 8.57 18.01
N ALA A 71 -17.29 8.03 16.81
CA ALA A 71 -16.69 6.72 16.53
C ALA A 71 -15.63 6.83 15.43
N GLY A 72 -14.54 6.09 15.59
CA GLY A 72 -13.46 6.08 14.62
C GLY A 72 -12.50 4.91 14.78
N PRO A 73 -11.58 4.69 13.80
CA PRO A 73 -10.64 3.60 13.86
C PRO A 73 -9.61 3.81 14.98
N ARG A 74 -9.49 2.81 15.84
CA ARG A 74 -8.49 2.70 16.90
C ARG A 74 -7.22 2.00 16.39
N SER A 75 -7.40 0.98 15.57
CA SER A 75 -6.33 0.25 14.88
C SER A 75 -6.83 -0.14 13.49
N TRP A 76 -5.99 -0.82 12.73
CA TRP A 76 -6.39 -1.39 11.42
C TRP A 76 -7.65 -2.29 11.50
N TRP A 77 -7.84 -2.99 12.65
CA TRP A 77 -8.90 -3.99 12.82
C TRP A 77 -9.95 -3.63 13.85
N SER A 78 -9.83 -2.51 14.55
CA SER A 78 -10.71 -2.17 15.64
C SER A 78 -11.13 -0.70 15.63
N TYR A 79 -12.33 -0.47 16.12
CA TYR A 79 -12.91 0.85 16.29
C TYR A 79 -13.06 1.19 17.76
N GLY A 80 -13.07 2.48 18.07
CA GLY A 80 -13.35 3.00 19.38
C GLY A 80 -14.43 4.05 19.33
N VAL A 81 -15.12 4.22 20.45
CA VAL A 81 -16.19 5.20 20.66
C VAL A 81 -15.85 6.11 21.83
N LYS A 82 -16.16 7.39 21.68
CA LYS A 82 -16.04 8.44 22.69
C LYS A 82 -17.34 9.21 22.74
N VAL A 83 -17.82 9.50 23.93
CA VAL A 83 -19.00 10.35 24.17
C VAL A 83 -18.55 11.65 24.81
N VAL A 84 -18.95 12.77 24.22
CA VAL A 84 -18.53 14.11 24.61
C VAL A 84 -19.74 15.00 24.82
N ARG A 85 -19.73 15.82 25.90
CA ARG A 85 -20.68 16.89 26.13
C ARG A 85 -19.92 18.21 26.35
N ALA A 86 -20.26 19.24 25.61
CA ALA A 86 -19.59 20.54 25.69
C ALA A 86 -18.05 20.48 25.74
N GLY A 87 -17.44 19.58 24.94
CA GLY A 87 -16.01 19.39 24.90
C GLY A 87 -15.43 18.45 25.96
N GLN A 88 -16.19 18.10 27.01
CA GLN A 88 -15.77 17.19 28.06
C GLN A 88 -16.09 15.73 27.70
N THR A 89 -15.15 14.81 27.95
CA THR A 89 -15.33 13.36 27.72
C THR A 89 -16.12 12.78 28.88
N LEU A 90 -17.34 12.32 28.63
CA LEU A 90 -18.17 11.63 29.60
C LEU A 90 -17.84 10.14 29.68
N TRP A 91 -17.58 9.54 28.54
CA TRP A 91 -17.28 8.12 28.45
C TRP A 91 -16.39 7.83 27.23
N GLN A 92 -15.55 6.80 27.35
CA GLN A 92 -14.75 6.30 26.21
C GLN A 92 -14.52 4.81 26.32
N SER A 93 -14.56 4.13 25.18
CA SER A 93 -14.38 2.68 25.11
C SER A 93 -12.97 2.21 25.46
N HIS A 94 -11.97 3.08 25.27
CA HIS A 94 -10.54 2.81 25.47
C HIS A 94 -9.80 4.11 25.78
N PRO A 95 -8.61 4.08 26.38
CA PRO A 95 -7.83 5.29 26.69
C PRO A 95 -7.58 6.21 25.48
N ASN A 96 -7.39 5.63 24.29
CA ASN A 96 -7.26 6.36 23.03
C ASN A 96 -8.16 5.73 21.96
N PRO A 97 -9.48 6.04 21.98
CA PRO A 97 -10.46 5.35 21.12
C PRO A 97 -10.24 5.62 19.63
N HIS A 98 -9.58 6.69 19.25
CA HIS A 98 -9.32 7.10 17.86
C HIS A 98 -7.83 7.15 17.53
N ALA A 99 -7.02 6.28 18.14
CA ALA A 99 -5.56 6.33 18.07
C ALA A 99 -5.01 6.21 16.63
N TYR A 100 -5.65 5.40 15.79
CA TYR A 100 -5.24 5.24 14.39
C TYR A 100 -5.52 6.50 13.58
N LEU A 101 -6.70 7.08 13.75
CA LEU A 101 -7.08 8.32 13.07
C LEU A 101 -6.18 9.49 13.50
N GLY A 102 -5.87 9.61 14.80
CA GLY A 102 -4.94 10.62 15.29
C GLY A 102 -3.55 10.49 14.71
N LYS A 103 -3.01 9.26 14.60
CA LYS A 103 -1.72 8.99 13.94
C LYS A 103 -1.78 9.34 12.46
N PHE A 104 -2.86 8.99 11.78
CA PHE A 104 -3.05 9.29 10.37
C PHE A 104 -3.18 10.80 10.12
N GLN A 105 -3.98 11.49 10.92
CA GLN A 105 -4.12 12.95 10.86
C GLN A 105 -2.79 13.67 11.17
N ALA A 106 -2.06 13.20 12.20
CA ALA A 106 -0.72 13.71 12.49
C ALA A 106 0.21 13.52 11.30
N MET A 107 0.18 12.37 10.63
CA MET A 107 0.97 12.08 9.43
C MET A 107 0.56 12.97 8.24
N MET A 108 -0.74 13.28 8.10
CA MET A 108 -1.25 14.20 7.08
C MET A 108 -0.92 15.66 7.39
N ASN A 109 -0.91 16.02 8.68
CA ASN A 109 -0.69 17.40 9.14
C ASN A 109 0.79 17.72 9.42
N THR A 110 1.68 16.70 9.45
CA THR A 110 3.12 16.93 9.59
C THR A 110 3.60 17.55 8.30
N SER A 111 3.59 18.88 8.26
CA SER A 111 4.06 19.65 7.11
C SER A 111 5.53 19.99 7.28
N LYS A 112 6.31 19.77 6.24
CA LYS A 112 7.60 20.43 6.06
C LYS A 112 7.34 21.60 5.08
N GLY A 113 7.05 22.77 5.63
CA GLY A 113 6.51 23.91 4.87
C GLY A 113 5.00 23.80 4.62
N ASP A 114 4.46 24.53 3.66
CA ASP A 114 3.01 24.61 3.34
C ASP A 114 2.39 23.37 2.71
N GLN A 115 3.13 22.26 2.59
CA GLN A 115 2.66 21.04 1.91
C GLN A 115 2.58 19.85 2.88
N PRO A 116 1.47 19.07 2.84
CA PRO A 116 1.33 17.89 3.69
C PRO A 116 2.42 16.85 3.38
N ALA A 117 2.90 16.15 4.42
CA ALA A 117 3.92 15.11 4.30
C ALA A 117 3.50 13.94 3.40
N MET A 118 2.19 13.74 3.22
CA MET A 118 1.62 12.67 2.41
C MET A 118 0.92 13.21 1.16
N ASP A 119 1.32 12.72 -0.01
CA ASP A 119 0.69 13.01 -1.30
C ASP A 119 -0.34 11.94 -1.66
N THR A 120 -1.60 12.17 -1.31
CA THR A 120 -2.71 11.25 -1.61
C THR A 120 -3.02 11.13 -3.11
N GLY A 121 -2.53 12.07 -3.94
CA GLY A 121 -2.68 12.03 -5.40
C GLY A 121 -1.66 11.14 -6.11
N SER A 122 -0.59 10.72 -5.42
CA SER A 122 0.49 9.92 -6.01
C SER A 122 -0.02 8.58 -6.56
N PHE A 123 -0.87 7.88 -5.81
CA PHE A 123 -1.46 6.61 -6.26
C PHE A 123 -2.28 6.78 -7.55
N LYS A 124 -3.10 7.83 -7.61
CA LYS A 124 -3.93 8.10 -8.80
C LYS A 124 -3.08 8.46 -10.03
N ARG A 125 -1.99 9.20 -9.83
CA ARG A 125 -1.05 9.52 -10.92
C ARG A 125 -0.32 8.29 -11.43
N ASN A 126 0.05 7.38 -10.54
CA ASN A 126 0.83 6.18 -10.86
C ASN A 126 -0.05 4.95 -11.18
N ALA A 127 -1.37 5.05 -11.07
CA ALA A 127 -2.30 3.95 -11.35
C ALA A 127 -2.05 3.29 -12.72
N PRO A 128 -1.80 4.02 -13.83
CA PRO A 128 -1.52 3.37 -15.11
C PRO A 128 -0.27 2.47 -15.07
N ALA A 129 0.82 2.92 -14.46
CA ALA A 129 2.03 2.11 -14.32
C ALA A 129 1.80 0.87 -13.45
N ILE A 130 1.09 1.04 -12.31
CA ILE A 130 0.75 -0.08 -11.40
C ILE A 130 -0.11 -1.13 -12.13
N VAL A 131 -1.11 -0.69 -12.91
CA VAL A 131 -1.96 -1.59 -13.69
C VAL A 131 -1.15 -2.33 -14.75
N THR A 132 -0.21 -1.64 -15.40
CA THR A 132 0.70 -2.24 -16.39
C THR A 132 1.57 -3.33 -15.75
N ASP A 133 2.16 -3.07 -14.59
CA ASP A 133 2.98 -4.04 -13.87
C ASP A 133 2.17 -5.28 -13.45
N ILE A 134 0.96 -5.08 -12.93
CA ILE A 134 0.04 -6.18 -12.59
C ILE A 134 -0.32 -7.00 -13.86
N ALA A 135 -0.63 -6.32 -14.97
CA ALA A 135 -0.98 -6.99 -16.22
C ALA A 135 0.19 -7.83 -16.78
N LEU A 136 1.43 -7.32 -16.73
CA LEU A 136 2.63 -8.06 -17.10
C LEU A 136 2.89 -9.26 -16.19
N GLY A 137 2.68 -9.09 -14.87
CA GLY A 137 2.78 -10.19 -13.90
C GLY A 137 1.75 -11.29 -14.16
N LEU A 138 0.50 -10.93 -14.43
CA LEU A 138 -0.56 -11.88 -14.80
C LEU A 138 -0.27 -12.57 -16.13
N LEU A 139 0.24 -11.84 -17.13
CA LEU A 139 0.65 -12.43 -18.40
C LEU A 139 1.74 -13.48 -18.19
N PHE A 140 2.77 -13.16 -17.41
CA PHE A 140 3.83 -14.10 -17.06
C PHE A 140 3.28 -15.35 -16.36
N PHE A 141 2.40 -15.17 -15.39
CA PHE A 141 1.79 -16.27 -14.65
C PHE A 141 0.95 -17.18 -15.55
N ILE A 142 0.07 -16.62 -16.38
CA ILE A 142 -0.80 -17.37 -17.29
C ILE A 142 0.06 -18.14 -18.32
N MET A 143 1.00 -17.46 -18.94
CA MET A 143 1.92 -18.08 -19.89
C MET A 143 2.77 -19.18 -19.24
N GLY A 144 3.28 -18.97 -18.03
CA GLY A 144 4.05 -19.95 -17.28
C GLY A 144 3.27 -21.20 -16.88
N LYS A 145 1.93 -21.10 -16.77
CA LYS A 145 1.04 -22.24 -16.51
C LYS A 145 0.63 -23.00 -17.79
N THR A 146 0.57 -22.31 -18.92
CA THR A 146 0.09 -22.87 -20.21
C THR A 146 1.22 -23.30 -21.13
N THR A 147 2.43 -22.76 -20.93
CA THR A 147 3.62 -23.07 -21.71
C THR A 147 4.80 -23.39 -20.77
N ASP A 148 6.02 -23.15 -21.20
CA ASP A 148 7.22 -23.21 -20.36
C ASP A 148 7.62 -21.84 -19.82
N LEU A 149 8.41 -21.81 -18.74
CA LEU A 149 8.85 -20.57 -18.09
C LEU A 149 9.72 -19.68 -18.99
N ARG A 150 10.47 -20.27 -19.93
CA ARG A 150 11.31 -19.54 -20.88
C ARG A 150 10.44 -18.76 -21.86
N THR A 151 9.47 -19.43 -22.48
CA THR A 151 8.49 -18.80 -23.39
C THR A 151 7.71 -17.70 -22.67
N ALA A 152 7.23 -17.96 -21.45
CA ALA A 152 6.54 -16.96 -20.63
C ALA A 152 7.41 -15.72 -20.38
N ALA A 153 8.68 -15.92 -20.03
CA ALA A 153 9.62 -14.82 -19.80
C ALA A 153 9.90 -14.01 -21.07
N LEU A 154 10.12 -14.68 -22.21
CA LEU A 154 10.38 -14.01 -23.48
C LEU A 154 9.16 -13.23 -23.99
N VAL A 155 7.96 -13.82 -23.94
CA VAL A 155 6.71 -13.15 -24.33
C VAL A 155 6.46 -11.93 -23.45
N THR A 156 6.57 -12.08 -22.13
CA THR A 156 6.35 -10.97 -21.18
C THR A 156 7.38 -9.87 -21.38
N ALA A 157 8.65 -10.21 -21.58
CA ALA A 157 9.70 -9.24 -21.90
C ALA A 157 9.42 -8.53 -23.24
N GLY A 158 9.00 -9.25 -24.28
CA GLY A 158 8.63 -8.67 -25.56
C GLY A 158 7.47 -7.68 -25.46
N VAL A 159 6.40 -8.05 -24.71
CA VAL A 159 5.28 -7.15 -24.43
C VAL A 159 5.75 -5.94 -23.62
N GLY A 160 6.53 -6.14 -22.55
CA GLY A 160 7.09 -5.06 -21.75
C GLY A 160 7.94 -4.08 -22.55
N LEU A 161 8.82 -4.59 -23.43
CA LEU A 161 9.64 -3.77 -24.32
C LEU A 161 8.80 -2.99 -25.35
N SER A 162 7.70 -3.56 -25.85
CA SER A 162 6.78 -2.85 -26.76
C SER A 162 6.11 -1.65 -26.12
N LEU A 163 5.99 -1.61 -24.78
CA LEU A 163 5.46 -0.45 -24.05
C LEU A 163 6.39 0.78 -24.16
N VAL A 164 7.67 0.60 -24.44
CA VAL A 164 8.64 1.72 -24.56
C VAL A 164 8.28 2.64 -25.74
N PRO A 165 8.15 2.15 -26.98
CA PRO A 165 7.72 2.98 -28.09
C PRO A 165 6.28 3.48 -27.92
N ILE A 166 5.39 2.70 -27.31
CA ILE A 166 4.01 3.13 -26.99
C ILE A 166 4.04 4.32 -26.02
N GLN A 167 4.85 4.26 -24.96
CA GLN A 167 5.02 5.35 -24.01
C GLN A 167 5.58 6.61 -24.70
N TRP A 168 6.54 6.44 -25.61
CA TRP A 168 7.09 7.55 -26.39
C TRP A 168 6.02 8.20 -27.28
N LEU A 169 5.18 7.40 -27.96
CA LEU A 169 4.05 7.88 -28.77
C LEU A 169 3.02 8.64 -27.92
N ILE A 170 2.64 8.08 -26.77
CA ILE A 170 1.72 8.73 -25.83
C ILE A 170 2.29 10.09 -25.39
N ASN A 171 3.57 10.14 -25.01
CA ASN A 171 4.20 11.37 -24.56
C ASN A 171 4.29 12.43 -25.67
N ARG A 172 4.33 12.01 -26.92
CA ARG A 172 4.44 12.91 -28.10
C ARG A 172 3.10 13.41 -28.61
N TYR A 173 2.07 12.56 -28.63
CA TYR A 173 0.81 12.83 -29.33
C TYR A 173 -0.40 12.96 -28.40
N ALA A 174 -0.39 12.38 -27.21
CA ALA A 174 -1.54 12.45 -26.34
C ALA A 174 -1.62 13.80 -25.60
N PRO A 175 -2.80 14.41 -25.51
CA PRO A 175 -3.02 15.66 -24.79
C PRO A 175 -2.79 15.50 -23.29
N LYS A 176 -3.01 14.29 -22.76
CA LYS A 176 -2.75 13.94 -21.35
C LYS A 176 -1.60 12.96 -21.28
N LYS A 177 -0.53 13.39 -20.61
CA LYS A 177 0.63 12.52 -20.37
C LYS A 177 0.25 11.42 -19.39
N ILE A 178 0.29 10.18 -19.85
CA ILE A 178 0.04 8.97 -19.04
C ILE A 178 1.38 8.24 -18.94
N ASP A 179 1.82 7.94 -17.74
CA ASP A 179 3.04 7.18 -17.50
C ASP A 179 2.69 5.69 -17.30
N LEU A 180 3.01 4.87 -18.29
CA LEU A 180 2.77 3.41 -18.26
C LEU A 180 3.94 2.65 -17.66
N LEU A 181 5.15 3.21 -17.74
CA LEU A 181 6.37 2.50 -17.36
C LEU A 181 6.93 2.93 -15.99
N GLY A 182 6.38 3.98 -15.42
CA GLY A 182 6.84 4.53 -14.15
C GLY A 182 8.20 5.25 -14.23
N GLY A 183 8.61 5.89 -13.12
CA GLY A 183 9.85 6.68 -13.05
C GLY A 183 11.14 5.89 -13.14
N LEU A 184 11.08 4.58 -12.99
CA LEU A 184 12.20 3.65 -13.17
C LEU A 184 12.15 2.94 -14.53
N ALA A 185 11.41 3.47 -15.51
CA ALA A 185 11.23 2.86 -16.84
C ALA A 185 12.52 2.39 -17.51
N LEU A 186 13.53 3.26 -17.55
CA LEU A 186 14.82 2.88 -18.15
C LEU A 186 15.48 1.71 -17.39
N PHE A 187 15.42 1.74 -16.06
CA PHE A 187 15.93 0.65 -15.25
C PHE A 187 15.14 -0.65 -15.50
N GLY A 188 13.81 -0.56 -15.56
CA GLY A 188 12.94 -1.69 -15.89
C GLY A 188 13.26 -2.30 -17.27
N VAL A 189 13.47 -1.46 -18.29
CA VAL A 189 13.87 -1.91 -19.64
C VAL A 189 15.21 -2.63 -19.60
N VAL A 190 16.22 -2.07 -18.93
CA VAL A 190 17.53 -2.74 -18.79
C VAL A 190 17.38 -4.08 -18.09
N MET A 191 16.61 -4.16 -17.01
CA MET A 191 16.35 -5.40 -16.29
C MET A 191 15.61 -6.44 -17.17
N MET A 192 14.63 -6.01 -17.98
CA MET A 192 13.94 -6.90 -18.93
C MET A 192 14.89 -7.45 -19.99
N LEU A 193 15.76 -6.62 -20.57
CA LEU A 193 16.76 -7.06 -21.54
C LEU A 193 17.75 -8.06 -20.95
N LEU A 194 18.27 -7.78 -19.75
CA LEU A 194 19.14 -8.71 -19.03
C LEU A 194 18.43 -10.03 -18.73
N SER A 195 17.17 -9.96 -18.28
CA SER A 195 16.34 -11.13 -17.99
C SER A 195 16.04 -11.96 -19.25
N ALA A 196 15.75 -11.31 -20.38
CA ALA A 196 15.53 -12.00 -21.67
C ALA A 196 16.81 -12.64 -22.18
N GLY A 197 17.94 -11.91 -22.16
CA GLY A 197 19.26 -12.44 -22.54
C GLY A 197 19.67 -13.65 -21.70
N PHE A 198 19.44 -13.60 -20.39
CA PHE A 198 19.69 -14.74 -19.50
C PHE A 198 18.81 -15.95 -19.87
N SER A 199 17.51 -15.75 -20.13
CA SER A 199 16.58 -16.81 -20.52
C SER A 199 16.91 -17.38 -21.92
N TRP A 200 17.49 -16.58 -22.80
CA TRP A 200 17.95 -17.04 -24.09
C TRP A 200 19.17 -17.95 -23.96
N TYR A 201 20.14 -17.59 -23.11
CA TYR A 201 21.41 -18.31 -22.98
C TYR A 201 21.27 -19.59 -22.13
N PHE A 202 20.49 -19.57 -21.08
CA PHE A 202 20.32 -20.70 -20.17
C PHE A 202 18.97 -21.38 -20.38
N GLU A 203 19.00 -22.68 -20.70
CA GLU A 203 17.80 -23.46 -21.01
C GLU A 203 17.22 -24.26 -19.85
N SER A 204 17.98 -24.44 -18.76
CA SER A 204 17.53 -25.26 -17.63
C SER A 204 16.49 -24.53 -16.76
N GLU A 205 15.52 -25.28 -16.21
CA GLU A 205 14.52 -24.75 -15.29
C GLU A 205 15.16 -24.17 -14.03
N PHE A 206 16.22 -24.80 -13.54
CA PHE A 206 16.99 -24.30 -12.38
C PHE A 206 17.63 -22.94 -12.68
N ALA A 207 18.13 -22.74 -13.89
CA ALA A 207 18.67 -21.44 -14.29
C ALA A 207 17.60 -20.35 -14.28
N VAL A 208 16.34 -20.67 -14.63
CA VAL A 208 15.22 -19.72 -14.52
C VAL A 208 14.95 -19.34 -13.06
N GLN A 209 15.06 -20.28 -12.13
CA GLN A 209 14.93 -20.00 -10.69
C GLN A 209 16.06 -19.12 -10.18
N LEU A 210 17.30 -19.40 -10.58
CA LEU A 210 18.48 -18.59 -10.23
C LEU A 210 18.45 -17.20 -10.86
N LYS A 211 17.79 -17.05 -12.02
CA LYS A 211 17.64 -15.75 -12.68
C LYS A 211 17.01 -14.72 -11.75
N ALA A 212 15.97 -15.09 -10.99
CA ALA A 212 15.32 -14.18 -10.06
C ALA A 212 16.30 -13.67 -8.97
N THR A 213 17.16 -14.58 -8.46
CA THR A 213 18.24 -14.21 -7.52
C THR A 213 19.22 -13.23 -8.18
N LEU A 214 19.70 -13.54 -9.38
CA LEU A 214 20.68 -12.72 -10.08
C LEU A 214 20.13 -11.33 -10.40
N MET A 215 18.90 -11.24 -10.92
CA MET A 215 18.24 -9.97 -11.20
C MET A 215 18.01 -9.16 -9.91
N GLY A 216 17.62 -9.82 -8.81
CA GLY A 216 17.50 -9.21 -7.50
C GLY A 216 18.82 -8.62 -7.02
N CYS A 217 19.93 -9.35 -7.14
CA CYS A 217 21.27 -8.85 -6.81
C CYS A 217 21.68 -7.66 -7.67
N ILE A 218 21.44 -7.69 -8.98
CA ILE A 218 21.75 -6.58 -9.89
C ILE A 218 20.95 -5.33 -9.49
N ALA A 219 19.65 -5.49 -9.25
CA ALA A 219 18.78 -4.39 -8.82
C ALA A 219 19.23 -3.82 -7.46
N ALA A 220 19.52 -4.68 -6.48
CA ALA A 220 20.01 -4.29 -5.18
C ALA A 220 21.35 -3.55 -5.28
N THR A 221 22.28 -4.04 -6.11
CA THR A 221 23.57 -3.38 -6.36
C THR A 221 23.38 -2.01 -6.98
N ALA A 222 22.46 -1.86 -7.94
CA ALA A 222 22.17 -0.54 -8.53
C ALA A 222 21.68 0.46 -7.49
N PHE A 223 20.81 0.06 -6.56
CA PHE A 223 20.40 0.90 -5.43
C PHE A 223 21.55 1.15 -4.44
N ALA A 224 22.40 0.16 -4.15
CA ALA A 224 23.57 0.34 -3.30
C ALA A 224 24.55 1.37 -3.89
N VAL A 225 24.80 1.30 -5.20
CA VAL A 225 25.62 2.30 -5.91
C VAL A 225 24.95 3.67 -5.88
N ASP A 226 23.64 3.76 -6.12
CA ASP A 226 22.91 5.03 -6.01
C ASP A 226 23.03 5.65 -4.60
N ALA A 227 23.06 4.83 -3.56
CA ALA A 227 23.27 5.29 -2.19
C ALA A 227 24.64 5.96 -1.96
N LEU A 228 25.69 5.51 -2.66
CA LEU A 228 27.02 6.15 -2.63
C LEU A 228 26.95 7.55 -3.22
N PHE A 229 26.09 7.77 -4.21
CA PHE A 229 25.82 9.08 -4.82
C PHE A 229 24.70 9.87 -4.09
N GLY A 230 24.33 9.44 -2.88
CA GLY A 230 23.33 10.12 -2.06
C GLY A 230 21.87 9.88 -2.48
N GLY A 231 21.58 8.84 -3.26
CA GLY A 231 20.21 8.48 -3.71
C GLY A 231 19.66 9.43 -4.80
N ARG A 232 20.55 10.07 -5.59
CA ARG A 232 20.16 11.13 -6.53
C ARG A 232 19.49 10.60 -7.80
N TYR A 233 19.73 9.37 -8.17
CA TYR A 233 19.27 8.80 -9.44
C TYR A 233 18.03 7.92 -9.25
N MET A 234 18.17 6.79 -8.57
CA MET A 234 17.09 5.79 -8.45
C MET A 234 16.13 6.13 -7.31
N ALA A 235 16.63 6.38 -6.10
CA ALA A 235 15.77 6.64 -4.96
C ALA A 235 15.00 7.96 -5.11
N ARG A 236 15.58 9.00 -5.69
CA ARG A 236 14.87 10.24 -5.97
C ARG A 236 13.73 10.05 -6.97
N ARG A 237 13.94 9.24 -8.01
CA ARG A 237 12.87 8.89 -8.96
C ARG A 237 11.81 8.02 -8.30
N LEU A 238 12.22 7.01 -7.55
CA LEU A 238 11.29 6.16 -6.81
C LEU A 238 10.44 6.97 -5.83
N SER A 239 11.00 7.95 -5.13
CA SER A 239 10.27 8.78 -4.19
C SER A 239 9.12 9.57 -4.82
N THR A 240 9.14 9.84 -6.13
CA THR A 240 8.02 10.50 -6.83
C THR A 240 6.78 9.60 -6.95
N TYR A 241 6.96 8.29 -6.84
CA TYR A 241 5.87 7.30 -6.87
C TYR A 241 5.35 6.97 -5.47
N LEU A 242 6.13 7.26 -4.43
CA LEU A 242 5.71 7.05 -3.06
C LEU A 242 4.82 8.21 -2.58
N ALA A 243 3.90 7.88 -1.68
CA ALA A 243 2.98 8.88 -1.14
C ALA A 243 3.65 9.84 -0.13
N TYR A 244 4.92 9.66 0.19
CA TYR A 244 5.64 10.40 1.22
C TYR A 244 6.60 11.42 0.62
N ARG A 245 6.57 12.65 1.13
CA ARG A 245 7.47 13.75 0.69
C ARG A 245 8.69 13.94 1.60
N ASP A 246 8.64 13.36 2.81
CA ASP A 246 9.64 13.46 3.86
C ASP A 246 10.71 12.35 3.82
N LEU A 247 10.98 11.81 2.62
CA LEU A 247 11.94 10.73 2.43
C LEU A 247 13.35 11.25 2.26
N ASN A 248 14.30 10.65 2.99
CA ASN A 248 15.73 10.83 2.73
C ASN A 248 16.14 9.90 1.58
N PRO A 249 16.59 10.43 0.40
CA PRO A 249 16.87 9.59 -0.77
C PRO A 249 18.00 8.58 -0.52
N ARG A 250 19.05 8.96 0.23
CA ARG A 250 20.16 8.05 0.54
C ARG A 250 19.72 6.89 1.40
N ARG A 251 18.94 7.13 2.45
CA ARG A 251 18.38 6.07 3.30
C ARG A 251 17.42 5.19 2.51
N LEU A 252 16.57 5.78 1.67
CA LEU A 252 15.68 5.00 0.81
C LEU A 252 16.48 4.07 -0.11
N SER A 253 17.55 4.56 -0.73
CA SER A 253 18.42 3.74 -1.59
C SER A 253 19.07 2.59 -0.83
N ILE A 254 19.61 2.82 0.37
CA ILE A 254 20.18 1.77 1.22
C ILE A 254 19.11 0.76 1.62
N GLY A 255 17.93 1.22 2.05
CA GLY A 255 16.81 0.36 2.42
C GLY A 255 16.36 -0.53 1.26
N MET A 256 16.23 0.03 0.05
CA MET A 256 15.86 -0.73 -1.14
C MET A 256 16.95 -1.73 -1.56
N ALA A 257 18.24 -1.37 -1.41
CA ALA A 257 19.34 -2.31 -1.63
C ALA A 257 19.27 -3.49 -0.64
N ALA A 258 19.06 -3.21 0.65
CA ALA A 258 18.91 -4.25 1.68
C ALA A 258 17.69 -5.15 1.39
N CYS A 259 16.56 -4.59 1.00
CA CYS A 259 15.39 -5.35 0.57
C CYS A 259 15.71 -6.27 -0.62
N GLY A 260 16.36 -5.74 -1.67
CA GLY A 260 16.70 -6.52 -2.86
C GLY A 260 17.66 -7.68 -2.54
N TYR A 261 18.69 -7.47 -1.72
CA TYR A 261 19.59 -8.56 -1.29
C TYR A 261 18.86 -9.58 -0.42
N ALA A 262 18.01 -9.15 0.51
CA ALA A 262 17.21 -10.07 1.33
C ALA A 262 16.29 -10.93 0.45
N MET A 263 15.59 -10.33 -0.52
CA MET A 263 14.74 -11.06 -1.47
C MET A 263 15.54 -12.04 -2.32
N ALA A 264 16.71 -11.63 -2.82
CA ALA A 264 17.61 -12.51 -3.58
C ALA A 264 18.08 -13.70 -2.73
N ALA A 265 18.43 -13.47 -1.47
CA ALA A 265 18.83 -14.53 -0.55
C ALA A 265 17.70 -15.52 -0.25
N VAL A 266 16.47 -15.03 -0.01
CA VAL A 266 15.30 -15.88 0.21
C VAL A 266 14.98 -16.68 -1.05
N ASN A 267 14.97 -16.04 -2.25
CA ASN A 267 14.75 -16.75 -3.51
C ASN A 267 15.78 -17.86 -3.76
N LEU A 268 17.06 -17.57 -3.48
CA LEU A 268 18.13 -18.57 -3.60
C LEU A 268 17.90 -19.74 -2.64
N ALA A 269 17.55 -19.46 -1.38
CA ALA A 269 17.25 -20.49 -0.39
C ALA A 269 16.06 -21.36 -0.82
N VAL A 270 15.02 -20.76 -1.35
CA VAL A 270 13.85 -21.51 -1.87
C VAL A 270 14.23 -22.32 -3.11
N ALA A 271 14.97 -21.76 -4.04
CA ALA A 271 15.39 -22.46 -5.27
C ALA A 271 16.31 -23.66 -5.00
N LEU A 272 17.15 -23.60 -3.95
CA LEU A 272 18.10 -24.66 -3.60
C LEU A 272 17.47 -25.77 -2.74
N ASN A 273 16.47 -25.46 -1.91
CA ASN A 273 16.01 -26.40 -0.89
C ASN A 273 14.60 -26.94 -1.13
N PHE A 274 13.84 -26.38 -2.09
CA PHE A 274 12.45 -26.76 -2.30
C PHE A 274 12.18 -27.16 -3.77
N SER A 275 11.04 -27.81 -4.00
CA SER A 275 10.61 -28.21 -5.33
C SER A 275 10.27 -27.00 -6.22
N LYS A 276 10.25 -27.23 -7.54
CA LYS A 276 9.82 -26.24 -8.54
C LYS A 276 8.43 -25.67 -8.23
N ASP A 277 7.49 -26.53 -7.82
CA ASP A 277 6.12 -26.09 -7.49
C ASP A 277 6.10 -25.19 -6.27
N THR A 278 6.85 -25.52 -5.23
CA THR A 278 7.00 -24.67 -4.03
C THR A 278 7.63 -23.33 -4.40
N TRP A 279 8.65 -23.34 -5.26
CA TRP A 279 9.28 -22.11 -5.77
C TRP A 279 8.28 -21.25 -6.55
N LEU A 280 7.42 -21.84 -7.41
CA LEU A 280 6.37 -21.13 -8.14
C LEU A 280 5.36 -20.46 -7.20
N TYR A 281 4.90 -21.17 -6.16
CA TYR A 281 4.02 -20.58 -5.14
C TYR A 281 4.71 -19.43 -4.39
N TYR A 282 5.97 -19.61 -4.03
CA TYR A 282 6.75 -18.58 -3.39
C TYR A 282 6.86 -17.33 -4.26
N THR A 283 7.30 -17.45 -5.52
CA THR A 283 7.49 -16.30 -6.40
C THR A 283 6.19 -15.60 -6.80
N THR A 284 5.06 -16.30 -6.75
CA THR A 284 3.76 -15.72 -7.10
C THR A 284 3.12 -14.99 -5.91
N TRP A 285 3.16 -15.59 -4.72
CA TRP A 285 2.43 -15.09 -3.56
C TRP A 285 3.34 -14.69 -2.39
N GLY A 286 4.31 -15.54 -2.06
CA GLY A 286 5.19 -15.33 -0.92
C GLY A 286 6.10 -14.12 -1.10
N ASP A 287 6.67 -13.99 -2.28
CA ASP A 287 7.54 -12.88 -2.68
C ASP A 287 6.82 -11.53 -2.52
N MET A 288 5.58 -11.45 -2.99
CA MET A 288 4.75 -10.24 -2.89
C MET A 288 4.55 -9.80 -1.43
N VAL A 289 4.26 -10.73 -0.53
CA VAL A 289 4.05 -10.41 0.90
C VAL A 289 5.34 -9.90 1.53
N ILE A 290 6.46 -10.60 1.29
CA ILE A 290 7.75 -10.24 1.86
C ILE A 290 8.23 -8.88 1.33
N VAL A 291 8.11 -8.64 0.01
CA VAL A 291 8.53 -7.37 -0.58
C VAL A 291 7.72 -6.19 -0.06
N ILE A 292 6.40 -6.36 0.15
CA ILE A 292 5.57 -5.30 0.75
C ILE A 292 6.07 -4.96 2.16
N VAL A 293 6.31 -5.97 3.00
CA VAL A 293 6.77 -5.77 4.38
C VAL A 293 8.15 -5.09 4.41
N LEU A 294 9.11 -5.60 3.64
CA LEU A 294 10.47 -5.05 3.58
C LEU A 294 10.49 -3.63 2.99
N THR A 295 9.72 -3.39 1.93
CA THR A 295 9.63 -2.05 1.32
C THR A 295 8.99 -1.06 2.29
N GLN A 296 7.94 -1.45 3.01
CA GLN A 296 7.33 -0.58 4.03
C GLN A 296 8.31 -0.29 5.17
N TRP A 297 9.11 -1.27 5.57
CA TRP A 297 10.19 -1.06 6.55
C TRP A 297 11.23 -0.06 6.04
N ALA A 298 11.71 -0.21 4.80
CA ALA A 298 12.68 0.67 4.17
C ALA A 298 12.15 2.12 4.06
N ILE A 299 10.89 2.29 3.66
CA ILE A 299 10.22 3.60 3.58
C ILE A 299 10.15 4.23 4.98
N ASN A 300 9.68 3.50 5.99
CA ASN A 300 9.57 4.01 7.35
C ASN A 300 10.94 4.39 7.93
N TRP A 301 11.99 3.63 7.62
CA TRP A 301 13.36 3.97 8.02
C TRP A 301 13.90 5.21 7.29
N ALA A 302 13.57 5.36 6.01
CA ALA A 302 13.97 6.54 5.23
C ALA A 302 13.28 7.83 5.68
N ARG A 303 12.11 7.75 6.31
CA ARG A 303 11.37 8.89 6.88
C ARG A 303 11.93 9.38 8.22
N LYS A 304 12.65 8.54 8.95
CA LYS A 304 13.29 8.89 10.21
C LYS A 304 14.58 9.66 9.91
N ALA A 305 14.46 10.93 9.64
CA ALA A 305 15.59 11.83 9.42
C ALA A 305 15.78 12.79 10.59
#